data_a103f04913a9ad1ece4565f658051a3f
#
_entry.id   a103f04913a9ad1ece4565f658051a3f
#
_cell.length_a   1.000
_cell.length_b   1.000
_cell.length_c   1.000
_cell.angle_alpha   90.00
_cell.angle_beta   90.00
_cell.angle_gamma   90.00
#
_symmetry.space_group_name_H-M   'P 1'
#
loop_
_entity.id
_entity.type
_entity.pdbx_description
1 polymer ?
#
loop_
_entity_poly.entity_id
_entity_poly.type
_entity_poly.pdbx_seq_one_letter_code
_entity_poly.pdbx_strand_id
1 'polypeptide(L)'
;MFKLPNQNHKKVTKGRFSHSTEEACPGTPLYRKKLGEGIQAEANNDGTIFIAQSVEPGSAEERQILTHEMKHLTDMKIGKMKYDDNWIKYNGMEYPRAEGKILYEGEWIDEGSKEFPWEKH
;
A
#
# COMPACT_ATOMS: atom_id res chain seq x y z
N MET A 1 7.70 5.12 -3.60
CA MET A 1 7.26 3.90 -4.30
C MET A 1 6.30 3.14 -3.42
N PHE A 2 5.24 2.66 -4.02
CA PHE A 2 4.24 1.86 -3.31
C PHE A 2 4.60 0.37 -3.40
N LYS A 3 4.41 -0.37 -2.31
CA LYS A 3 4.59 -1.81 -2.28
C LYS A 3 3.46 -2.43 -1.47
N LEU A 4 2.88 -3.53 -1.96
CA LEU A 4 1.85 -4.26 -1.25
C LEU A 4 2.49 -5.07 -0.12
N PRO A 5 2.04 -4.92 1.13
CA PRO A 5 2.60 -5.69 2.22
C PRO A 5 2.19 -7.16 2.15
N ASN A 6 2.97 -8.00 2.79
CA ASN A 6 2.66 -9.40 2.95
C ASN A 6 1.52 -9.56 3.97
N GLN A 7 0.63 -10.54 3.80
CA GLN A 7 -0.48 -10.77 4.72
C GLN A 7 0.00 -11.07 6.14
N ASN A 8 1.12 -11.75 6.29
CA ASN A 8 1.67 -12.07 7.60
C ASN A 8 2.22 -10.84 8.32
N HIS A 9 2.73 -9.88 7.57
CA HIS A 9 3.25 -8.63 8.10
C HIS A 9 2.19 -7.88 8.90
N LYS A 10 0.97 -7.87 8.39
CA LYS A 10 -0.16 -7.22 9.01
C LYS A 10 -0.43 -7.72 10.44
N LYS A 11 -0.31 -9.02 10.67
CA LYS A 11 -0.54 -9.59 11.99
C LYS A 11 0.49 -9.13 13.02
N VAL A 12 1.74 -8.99 12.58
CA VAL A 12 2.82 -8.57 13.46
C VAL A 12 2.64 -7.12 13.90
N THR A 13 2.22 -6.25 12.99
CA THR A 13 2.16 -4.81 13.27
C THR A 13 0.91 -4.37 13.99
N LYS A 14 -0.20 -5.07 13.83
CA LYS A 14 -1.49 -4.64 14.35
C LYS A 14 -1.50 -4.30 15.84
N GLY A 15 -0.98 -5.17 16.68
CA GLY A 15 -0.97 -4.94 18.13
C GLY A 15 0.00 -3.84 18.54
N ARG A 16 1.06 -3.63 17.77
CA ARG A 16 2.10 -2.67 18.10
C ARG A 16 1.69 -1.22 17.83
N PHE A 17 0.75 -1.02 16.93
CA PHE A 17 0.36 0.32 16.49
C PHE A 17 -1.05 0.70 16.94
N SER A 18 -1.58 -0.01 17.93
CA SER A 18 -2.93 0.27 18.44
C SER A 18 -3.07 1.64 19.11
N HIS A 19 -1.95 2.27 19.44
CA HIS A 19 -1.93 3.56 20.13
C HIS A 19 -1.61 4.75 19.24
N SER A 20 -1.54 4.56 17.94
CA SER A 20 -1.28 5.68 17.05
C SER A 20 -2.43 6.68 17.10
N THR A 21 -2.07 7.97 17.18
CA THR A 21 -3.04 9.07 17.19
C THR A 21 -3.13 9.77 15.84
N GLU A 22 -2.26 9.40 14.89
CA GLU A 22 -2.28 10.01 13.57
C GLU A 22 -3.29 9.33 12.67
N GLU A 23 -3.89 10.13 11.80
CA GLU A 23 -4.82 9.63 10.80
C GLU A 23 -4.55 10.30 9.46
N ALA A 24 -4.58 9.51 8.37
CA ALA A 24 -4.46 10.05 7.02
C ALA A 24 -5.71 10.85 6.66
N CYS A 25 -6.86 10.39 7.15
CA CYS A 25 -8.13 11.10 7.13
C CYS A 25 -8.97 10.51 8.27
N PRO A 26 -10.10 11.11 8.65
CA PRO A 26 -10.90 10.56 9.74
C PRO A 26 -11.23 9.07 9.52
N GLY A 27 -10.86 8.25 10.50
CA GLY A 27 -11.09 6.82 10.46
C GLY A 27 -10.02 6.00 9.77
N THR A 28 -8.92 6.60 9.31
CA THR A 28 -7.82 5.89 8.65
C THR A 28 -6.54 6.07 9.45
N PRO A 29 -6.18 5.12 10.32
CA PRO A 29 -4.96 5.23 11.12
C PRO A 29 -3.70 5.31 10.27
N LEU A 30 -2.78 6.17 10.67
CA LEU A 30 -1.51 6.39 10.01
C LEU A 30 -0.38 6.06 10.98
N TYR A 31 0.55 5.21 10.55
CA TYR A 31 1.70 4.82 11.36
C TYR A 31 2.99 5.14 10.64
N ARG A 32 3.93 5.77 11.35
CA ARG A 32 5.23 6.09 10.81
C ARG A 32 6.23 5.04 11.23
N LYS A 33 6.92 4.46 10.26
CA LYS A 33 7.91 3.42 10.54
C LYS A 33 8.97 3.37 9.45
N LYS A 34 10.06 2.67 9.74
CA LYS A 34 11.08 2.43 8.74
C LYS A 34 10.57 1.39 7.76
N LEU A 35 10.48 1.78 6.50
CA LEU A 35 10.06 0.89 5.42
C LEU A 35 11.28 0.46 4.60
N GLY A 36 11.09 -0.51 3.72
CA GLY A 36 12.16 -0.96 2.84
C GLY A 36 12.69 0.16 1.96
N GLU A 37 13.90 -0.02 1.46
CA GLU A 37 14.53 0.97 0.60
C GLU A 37 13.65 1.29 -0.61
N GLY A 38 13.48 2.58 -0.88
CA GLY A 38 12.67 3.05 -1.99
C GLY A 38 11.17 3.02 -1.75
N ILE A 39 10.73 2.53 -0.59
CA ILE A 39 9.31 2.45 -0.25
C ILE A 39 8.95 3.63 0.63
N GLN A 40 8.01 4.46 0.16
CA GLN A 40 7.57 5.63 0.89
C GLN A 40 6.33 5.37 1.74
N ALA A 41 5.47 4.45 1.31
CA ALA A 41 4.25 4.14 2.04
C ALA A 41 3.68 2.78 1.62
N GLU A 42 2.79 2.26 2.46
CA GLU A 42 2.06 1.01 2.20
C GLU A 42 0.61 1.18 2.66
N ALA A 43 -0.33 0.82 1.79
CA ALA A 43 -1.74 0.73 2.16
C ALA A 43 -2.04 -0.71 2.57
N ASN A 44 -2.65 -0.90 3.72
CA ASN A 44 -2.88 -2.23 4.29
C ASN A 44 -4.34 -2.68 4.15
N ASN A 45 -4.54 -3.98 4.03
CA ASN A 45 -5.88 -4.56 3.92
C ASN A 45 -6.80 -4.26 5.10
N ASP A 46 -6.23 -3.92 6.25
CA ASP A 46 -7.02 -3.60 7.45
C ASP A 46 -7.46 -2.11 7.50
N GLY A 47 -7.19 -1.35 6.44
CA GLY A 47 -7.57 0.05 6.37
C GLY A 47 -6.57 1.01 6.97
N THR A 48 -5.36 0.55 7.29
CA THR A 48 -4.31 1.41 7.84
C THR A 48 -3.31 1.80 6.77
N ILE A 49 -2.55 2.87 7.02
CA ILE A 49 -1.45 3.30 6.16
C ILE A 49 -0.16 3.34 6.97
N PHE A 50 0.91 2.77 6.42
CA PHE A 50 2.27 2.96 6.92
C PHE A 50 2.95 3.99 6.04
N ILE A 51 3.64 4.96 6.65
CA ILE A 51 4.42 5.94 5.92
C ILE A 51 5.86 5.93 6.42
N ALA A 52 6.82 6.11 5.52
CA ALA A 52 8.22 6.10 5.87
C ALA A 52 8.55 7.23 6.84
N GLN A 53 9.40 6.94 7.82
CA GLN A 53 9.83 7.93 8.81
C GLN A 53 10.58 9.11 8.17
N SER A 54 11.18 8.89 7.00
CA SER A 54 11.91 9.92 6.26
C SER A 54 11.00 10.97 5.63
N VAL A 55 9.70 10.70 5.53
CA VAL A 55 8.76 11.68 4.98
C VAL A 55 8.39 12.67 6.07
N GLU A 56 8.61 13.95 5.81
CA GLU A 56 8.36 15.00 6.79
C GLU A 56 6.87 15.18 7.05
N PRO A 57 6.42 15.16 8.32
CA PRO A 57 5.02 15.40 8.66
C PRO A 57 4.55 16.78 8.18
N GLY A 58 3.36 16.81 7.57
CA GLY A 58 2.74 18.06 7.11
C GLY A 58 3.31 18.60 5.80
N SER A 59 4.26 17.90 5.18
CA SER A 59 4.86 18.35 3.93
C SER A 59 3.94 18.13 2.73
N ALA A 60 4.24 18.81 1.62
CA ALA A 60 3.54 18.57 0.35
C ALA A 60 3.77 17.15 -0.13
N GLU A 61 4.97 16.61 0.09
CA GLU A 61 5.30 15.23 -0.25
C GLU A 61 4.39 14.26 0.49
N GLU A 62 4.21 14.48 1.79
CA GLU A 62 3.32 13.63 2.59
C GLU A 62 1.89 13.66 2.04
N ARG A 63 1.38 14.84 1.71
CA ARG A 63 0.02 14.97 1.18
C ARG A 63 -0.16 14.20 -0.12
N GLN A 64 0.83 14.26 -1.02
CA GLN A 64 0.78 13.53 -2.27
C GLN A 64 0.80 12.02 -2.04
N ILE A 65 1.68 11.56 -1.14
CA ILE A 65 1.79 10.14 -0.79
C ILE A 65 0.49 9.64 -0.19
N LEU A 66 -0.08 10.36 0.77
CA LEU A 66 -1.32 9.95 1.42
C LEU A 66 -2.49 9.94 0.46
N THR A 67 -2.57 10.89 -0.46
CA THR A 67 -3.61 10.90 -1.48
C THR A 67 -3.55 9.63 -2.33
N HIS A 68 -2.36 9.23 -2.73
CA HIS A 68 -2.15 8.00 -3.51
C HIS A 68 -2.57 6.77 -2.71
N GLU A 69 -2.14 6.65 -1.44
CA GLU A 69 -2.47 5.51 -0.61
C GLU A 69 -3.96 5.44 -0.28
N MET A 70 -4.60 6.59 -0.08
CA MET A 70 -6.05 6.63 0.15
C MET A 70 -6.82 6.11 -1.06
N LYS A 71 -6.32 6.34 -2.27
CA LYS A 71 -6.91 5.79 -3.47
C LYS A 71 -6.87 4.27 -3.46
N HIS A 72 -5.74 3.68 -3.06
CA HIS A 72 -5.63 2.22 -2.93
C HIS A 72 -6.59 1.69 -1.87
N LEU A 73 -6.68 2.33 -0.72
CA LEU A 73 -7.61 1.90 0.33
C LEU A 73 -9.06 1.95 -0.14
N THR A 74 -9.42 3.00 -0.86
CA THR A 74 -10.76 3.13 -1.42
C THR A 74 -11.06 1.99 -2.39
N ASP A 75 -10.12 1.70 -3.30
CA ASP A 75 -10.28 0.62 -4.26
C ASP A 75 -10.41 -0.74 -3.58
N MET A 76 -9.67 -0.97 -2.49
CA MET A 76 -9.80 -2.20 -1.71
C MET A 76 -11.15 -2.27 -1.00
N LYS A 77 -11.62 -1.16 -0.45
CA LYS A 77 -12.88 -1.11 0.30
C LYS A 77 -14.09 -1.41 -0.59
N ILE A 78 -14.10 -0.91 -1.82
CA ILE A 78 -15.21 -1.14 -2.75
C ILE A 78 -15.05 -2.41 -3.55
N GLY A 79 -13.98 -3.18 -3.34
CA GLY A 79 -13.75 -4.44 -4.03
C GLY A 79 -13.15 -4.31 -5.41
N LYS A 80 -12.77 -3.11 -5.84
CA LYS A 80 -12.12 -2.88 -7.12
C LYS A 80 -10.70 -3.44 -7.14
N MET A 81 -10.03 -3.44 -5.99
CA MET A 81 -8.69 -3.96 -5.80
C MET A 81 -8.66 -4.93 -4.62
N LYS A 82 -8.04 -6.09 -4.82
CA LYS A 82 -7.80 -7.07 -3.76
C LYS A 82 -6.43 -7.68 -3.98
N TYR A 83 -5.79 -8.15 -2.93
CA TYR A 83 -4.53 -8.85 -3.09
C TYR A 83 -4.29 -9.85 -1.96
N ASP A 84 -3.42 -10.83 -2.24
CA ASP A 84 -2.83 -11.69 -1.22
C ASP A 84 -1.36 -11.91 -1.60
N ASP A 85 -0.70 -12.87 -0.97
CA ASP A 85 0.72 -13.11 -1.23
C ASP A 85 1.00 -13.65 -2.64
N ASN A 86 0.00 -14.23 -3.30
CA ASN A 86 0.15 -14.92 -4.57
C ASN A 86 -0.45 -14.22 -5.78
N TRP A 87 -1.27 -13.20 -5.55
CA TRP A 87 -1.93 -12.49 -6.66
C TRP A 87 -2.39 -11.10 -6.25
N ILE A 88 -2.65 -10.28 -7.26
CA ILE A 88 -3.38 -9.03 -7.10
C ILE A 88 -4.52 -9.02 -8.11
N LYS A 89 -5.69 -8.59 -7.69
CA LYS A 89 -6.87 -8.49 -8.53
C LYS A 89 -7.29 -7.03 -8.64
N TYR A 90 -7.47 -6.56 -9.87
CA TYR A 90 -7.86 -5.18 -10.12
C TYR A 90 -8.88 -5.13 -11.26
N ASN A 91 -10.02 -4.50 -11.01
CA ASN A 91 -11.12 -4.41 -11.98
C ASN A 91 -11.53 -5.78 -12.54
N GLY A 92 -11.50 -6.82 -11.70
CA GLY A 92 -11.87 -8.17 -12.12
C GLY A 92 -10.77 -8.96 -12.81
N MET A 93 -9.63 -8.35 -13.08
CA MET A 93 -8.48 -9.05 -13.68
C MET A 93 -7.51 -9.48 -12.58
N GLU A 94 -7.08 -10.73 -12.63
CA GLU A 94 -6.16 -11.28 -11.65
C GLU A 94 -4.75 -11.35 -12.24
N TYR A 95 -3.78 -10.90 -11.48
CA TYR A 95 -2.38 -10.88 -11.87
C TYR A 95 -1.56 -11.67 -10.85
N PRO A 96 -0.83 -12.72 -11.28
CA PRO A 96 0.04 -13.48 -10.38
C PRO A 96 1.10 -12.61 -9.72
N ARG A 97 1.44 -12.94 -8.48
CA ARG A 97 2.40 -12.19 -7.67
C ARG A 97 3.37 -13.16 -7.02
N ALA A 98 4.66 -12.92 -7.16
CA ALA A 98 5.68 -13.76 -6.55
C ALA A 98 6.98 -12.99 -6.40
N GLU A 99 7.66 -13.19 -5.27
CA GLU A 99 9.00 -12.66 -5.03
C GLU A 99 9.16 -11.16 -5.30
N GLY A 100 8.15 -10.37 -4.89
CA GLY A 100 8.18 -8.92 -5.07
C GLY A 100 7.89 -8.46 -6.48
N LYS A 101 7.38 -9.34 -7.33
CA LYS A 101 7.04 -9.03 -8.71
C LYS A 101 5.63 -9.44 -9.03
N ILE A 102 5.07 -8.81 -10.06
CA ILE A 102 3.71 -9.10 -10.54
C ILE A 102 3.81 -9.42 -12.03
N LEU A 103 3.14 -10.50 -12.44
CA LEU A 103 3.07 -10.86 -13.86
C LEU A 103 2.04 -9.98 -14.55
N TYR A 104 2.51 -9.08 -15.40
CA TYR A 104 1.67 -8.13 -16.10
C TYR A 104 2.03 -8.11 -17.58
N GLU A 105 1.04 -8.34 -18.42
CA GLU A 105 1.22 -8.41 -19.88
C GLU A 105 2.36 -9.34 -20.31
N GLY A 106 2.46 -10.50 -19.65
CA GLY A 106 3.44 -11.52 -19.98
C GLY A 106 4.83 -11.31 -19.38
N GLU A 107 5.02 -10.28 -18.58
CA GLU A 107 6.32 -9.97 -17.97
C GLU A 107 6.21 -9.85 -16.47
N TRP A 108 7.24 -10.35 -15.76
CA TRP A 108 7.36 -10.14 -14.31
C TRP A 108 7.97 -8.78 -14.05
N ILE A 109 7.18 -7.88 -13.46
CA ILE A 109 7.57 -6.50 -13.22
C ILE A 109 7.57 -6.24 -11.71
N ASP A 110 8.54 -5.48 -11.23
CA ASP A 110 8.61 -5.08 -9.81
C ASP A 110 7.29 -4.49 -9.35
N GLU A 111 6.79 -4.94 -8.20
CA GLU A 111 5.50 -4.48 -7.68
C GLU A 111 5.46 -2.99 -7.33
N GLY A 112 6.62 -2.35 -7.23
CA GLY A 112 6.70 -0.90 -7.05
C GLY A 112 6.64 -0.09 -8.33
N SER A 113 6.52 -0.74 -9.49
CA SER A 113 6.50 -0.06 -10.77
C SER A 113 5.23 0.79 -10.96
N LYS A 114 5.35 1.89 -11.67
CA LYS A 114 4.22 2.77 -11.99
C LYS A 114 3.47 2.33 -13.25
N GLU A 115 3.89 1.25 -13.88
CA GLU A 115 3.27 0.77 -15.12
C GLU A 115 1.91 0.11 -14.90
N PHE A 116 1.63 -0.34 -13.69
CA PHE A 116 0.38 -1.06 -13.40
C PHE A 116 -0.85 -0.14 -13.45
N PRO A 117 -2.02 -0.68 -13.88
CA PRO A 117 -3.25 0.13 -13.93
C PRO A 117 -3.63 0.78 -12.60
N TRP A 118 -3.39 0.08 -11.49
CA TRP A 118 -3.73 0.60 -10.16
C TRP A 118 -2.77 1.68 -9.67
N GLU A 119 -1.67 1.88 -10.38
CA GLU A 119 -0.70 2.95 -10.06
C GLU A 119 -0.91 4.19 -10.93
N LYS A 120 -1.71 4.09 -11.99
CA LYS A 120 -1.96 5.18 -12.93
C LYS A 120 -3.23 5.94 -12.57
N HIS A 121 -3.11 6.91 -11.67
CA HIS A 121 -4.22 7.82 -11.35
C HIS A 121 -3.76 9.07 -10.59
#